data_3b210006fdc6963f375014ef6ae4d2b8
#
_entry.id   3b210006fdc6963f375014ef6ae4d2b8
#
_cell.length_a   1.000
_cell.length_b   1.000
_cell.length_c   1.000
_cell.angle_alpha   90.00
_cell.angle_beta   90.00
_cell.angle_gamma   90.00
#
_symmetry.space_group_name_H-M   'P 1'
#
loop_
_entity.id
_entity.type
_entity.pdbx_description
1 polymer ?
#
loop_
_entity_poly.entity_id
_entity_poly.type
_entity_poly.pdbx_seq_one_letter_code
_entity_poly.pdbx_strand_id
1 'polypeptide(L)'
;MILKKAIFPKQEYNRNFTQITTNDSRFYENGKIYYPSITYVLSYYPKGKHFEDWLKKVGYASDFIAKKAADEGSIVHNLAEQYLLGEEIKLMDKGNPKYDLKVWKMFLRFVNFWETSGAELLETEVFLYSDTLKVAGTCDLVCRIDGKLWVIDL
;
A
#
# COMPACT_ATOMS: atom_id res chain seq x y z
N MET A 1 10.82 -1.05 -22.71
CA MET A 1 11.72 -1.20 -21.54
C MET A 1 11.38 -2.54 -20.91
N ILE A 2 12.27 -3.50 -20.98
CA ILE A 2 12.09 -4.82 -20.35
C ILE A 2 12.89 -4.76 -19.06
N LEU A 3 12.17 -4.72 -17.93
CA LEU A 3 12.78 -4.71 -16.62
C LEU A 3 13.11 -6.15 -16.22
N LYS A 4 14.39 -6.41 -15.96
CA LYS A 4 14.86 -7.73 -15.54
C LYS A 4 14.59 -7.92 -14.04
N LYS A 5 13.91 -9.00 -13.72
CA LYS A 5 13.56 -9.46 -12.38
C LYS A 5 14.81 -9.70 -11.52
N ALA A 6 14.90 -9.05 -10.38
CA ALA A 6 15.72 -9.52 -9.29
C ALA A 6 14.94 -10.62 -8.53
N ILE A 7 15.40 -11.86 -8.59
CA ILE A 7 14.78 -12.97 -7.85
C ILE A 7 15.39 -12.94 -6.44
N PHE A 8 14.61 -12.49 -5.47
CA PHE A 8 14.98 -12.60 -4.07
C PHE A 8 14.36 -13.86 -3.48
N PRO A 9 15.08 -14.61 -2.63
CA PRO A 9 14.50 -15.73 -1.93
C PRO A 9 13.42 -15.20 -0.99
N LYS A 10 12.17 -15.73 -1.12
CA LYS A 10 11.11 -15.50 -0.14
C LYS A 10 11.62 -15.94 1.22
N GLN A 11 11.86 -15.00 2.13
CA GLN A 11 12.05 -15.35 3.53
C GLN A 11 10.67 -15.76 4.07
N GLU A 12 10.57 -16.99 4.55
CA GLU A 12 9.38 -17.47 5.25
C GLU A 12 9.33 -16.83 6.65
N TYR A 13 8.72 -15.65 6.74
CA TYR A 13 8.26 -15.15 8.04
C TYR A 13 7.11 -16.02 8.52
N ASN A 14 7.08 -16.31 9.82
CA ASN A 14 6.03 -17.14 10.42
C ASN A 14 4.65 -16.47 10.27
N ARG A 15 3.92 -16.82 9.21
CA ARG A 15 2.67 -16.18 8.77
C ARG A 15 1.46 -16.87 9.38
N ASN A 16 1.40 -16.98 10.70
CA ASN A 16 0.23 -17.51 11.39
C ASN A 16 -0.88 -16.45 11.58
N PHE A 17 -0.82 -15.34 10.82
CA PHE A 17 -1.84 -14.29 10.89
C PHE A 17 -2.90 -14.48 9.83
N THR A 18 -4.18 -14.44 10.27
CA THR A 18 -5.32 -14.37 9.38
C THR A 18 -5.96 -12.99 9.48
N GLN A 19 -6.09 -12.32 8.33
CA GLN A 19 -6.82 -11.06 8.27
C GLN A 19 -8.32 -11.35 8.28
N ILE A 20 -9.04 -10.73 9.21
CA ILE A 20 -10.49 -10.77 9.30
C ILE A 20 -11.02 -9.37 9.01
N THR A 21 -11.83 -9.24 7.96
CA THR A 21 -12.46 -7.98 7.58
C THR A 21 -13.95 -8.08 7.83
N THR A 22 -14.49 -7.16 8.64
CA THR A 22 -15.92 -6.92 8.82
C THR A 22 -16.35 -5.70 8.03
N ASN A 23 -17.65 -5.37 8.03
CA ASN A 23 -18.14 -4.18 7.30
C ASN A 23 -17.49 -2.88 7.75
N ASP A 24 -17.12 -2.78 9.04
CA ASP A 24 -16.66 -1.52 9.64
C ASP A 24 -15.21 -1.57 10.14
N SER A 25 -14.59 -2.75 10.18
CA SER A 25 -13.28 -2.90 10.81
C SER A 25 -12.48 -4.08 10.27
N ARG A 26 -11.17 -3.99 10.44
CA ARG A 26 -10.22 -5.02 10.08
C ARG A 26 -9.46 -5.45 11.33
N PHE A 27 -9.36 -6.76 11.52
CA PHE A 27 -8.60 -7.39 12.60
C PHE A 27 -7.61 -8.38 12.01
N TYR A 28 -6.60 -8.69 12.81
CA TYR A 28 -5.61 -9.71 12.51
C TYR A 28 -5.59 -10.73 13.63
N GLU A 29 -5.82 -11.99 13.31
CA GLU A 29 -5.81 -13.09 14.24
C GLU A 29 -4.44 -13.78 14.23
N ASN A 30 -3.88 -13.97 15.41
CA ASN A 30 -2.69 -14.80 15.63
C ASN A 30 -3.02 -15.83 16.74
N GLY A 31 -3.38 -17.01 16.34
CA GLY A 31 -3.84 -18.06 17.28
C GLY A 31 -5.13 -17.66 18.00
N LYS A 32 -5.03 -17.31 19.27
CA LYS A 32 -6.20 -16.88 20.10
C LYS A 32 -6.21 -15.37 20.38
N ILE A 33 -5.29 -14.63 19.80
CA ILE A 33 -5.14 -13.18 20.03
C ILE A 33 -5.61 -12.43 18.81
N TYR A 34 -6.47 -11.42 19.01
CA TYR A 34 -6.98 -10.55 17.98
C TYR A 34 -6.34 -9.15 18.13
N TYR A 35 -5.75 -8.65 17.05
CA TYR A 35 -5.17 -7.33 16.97
C TYR A 35 -6.03 -6.45 16.08
N PRO A 36 -6.57 -5.32 16.56
CA PRO A 36 -7.21 -4.36 15.68
C PRO A 36 -6.20 -3.80 14.67
N SER A 37 -6.68 -3.49 13.48
CA SER A 37 -5.82 -2.88 12.46
C SER A 37 -5.40 -1.48 12.89
N ILE A 38 -4.16 -1.12 12.60
CA ILE A 38 -3.64 0.25 12.87
C ILE A 38 -4.51 1.31 12.18
N THR A 39 -5.02 1.04 10.98
CA THR A 39 -5.90 1.97 10.26
C THR A 39 -7.24 2.15 10.96
N TYR A 40 -7.79 1.07 11.57
CA TYR A 40 -9.00 1.15 12.39
C TYR A 40 -8.77 2.02 13.62
N VAL A 41 -7.67 1.79 14.34
CA VAL A 41 -7.32 2.61 15.51
C VAL A 41 -7.12 4.07 15.13
N LEU A 42 -6.41 4.35 14.03
CA LEU A 42 -6.16 5.70 13.54
C LEU A 42 -7.43 6.41 13.03
N SER A 43 -8.50 5.66 12.68
CA SER A 43 -9.77 6.27 12.27
C SER A 43 -10.44 7.07 13.40
N TYR A 44 -10.14 6.73 14.66
CA TYR A 44 -10.61 7.47 15.84
C TYR A 44 -9.74 8.70 16.18
N TYR A 45 -8.59 8.84 15.54
CA TYR A 45 -7.74 10.01 15.78
C TYR A 45 -8.32 11.25 15.10
N PRO A 46 -8.41 12.39 15.79
CA PRO A 46 -8.99 13.61 15.22
C PRO A 46 -8.22 14.02 13.96
N LYS A 47 -8.94 14.16 12.88
CA LYS A 47 -8.38 14.68 11.64
C LYS A 47 -8.16 16.19 11.80
N GLY A 48 -6.99 16.68 11.39
CA GLY A 48 -6.61 18.07 11.61
C GLY A 48 -7.50 19.08 10.87
N LYS A 49 -7.39 20.35 11.29
CA LYS A 49 -8.20 21.47 10.76
C LYS A 49 -8.24 21.54 9.22
N HIS A 50 -7.14 21.25 8.53
CA HIS A 50 -7.11 21.24 7.07
C HIS A 50 -8.08 20.25 6.44
N PHE A 51 -8.30 19.09 7.07
CA PHE A 51 -9.28 18.11 6.60
C PHE A 51 -10.70 18.61 6.85
N GLU A 52 -10.98 19.22 7.98
CA GLU A 52 -12.29 19.82 8.27
C GLU A 52 -12.62 20.97 7.32
N ASP A 53 -11.65 21.84 7.04
CA ASP A 53 -11.81 22.95 6.09
C ASP A 53 -12.04 22.43 4.65
N TRP A 54 -11.36 21.34 4.28
CA TRP A 54 -11.59 20.66 3.01
C TRP A 54 -13.01 20.08 2.94
N LEU A 55 -13.49 19.39 4.00
CA LEU A 55 -14.85 18.86 4.05
C LEU A 55 -15.90 19.95 3.90
N LYS A 56 -15.73 21.10 4.57
CA LYS A 56 -16.62 22.26 4.46
C LYS A 56 -16.64 22.82 3.04
N LYS A 57 -15.48 22.86 2.37
CA LYS A 57 -15.35 23.37 1.00
C LYS A 57 -15.99 22.45 -0.03
N VAL A 58 -15.85 21.14 0.13
CA VAL A 58 -16.27 20.13 -0.85
C VAL A 58 -17.70 19.66 -0.62
N GLY A 59 -18.15 19.67 0.64
CA GLY A 59 -19.52 19.28 1.01
C GLY A 59 -19.84 17.83 0.65
N TYR A 60 -21.02 17.60 0.07
CA TYR A 60 -21.52 16.24 -0.27
C TYR A 60 -20.66 15.49 -1.29
N ALA A 61 -19.78 16.15 -2.04
CA ALA A 61 -18.89 15.48 -2.98
C ALA A 61 -17.68 14.83 -2.30
N SER A 62 -17.46 15.05 -0.98
CA SER A 62 -16.31 14.56 -0.25
C SER A 62 -16.17 13.04 -0.30
N ASP A 63 -17.27 12.30 -0.11
CA ASP A 63 -17.25 10.84 -0.13
C ASP A 63 -16.90 10.28 -1.51
N PHE A 64 -17.47 10.90 -2.56
CA PHE A 64 -17.15 10.53 -3.94
C PHE A 64 -15.67 10.78 -4.27
N ILE A 65 -15.14 11.93 -3.85
CA ILE A 65 -13.72 12.29 -4.08
C ILE A 65 -12.80 11.35 -3.29
N ALA A 66 -13.14 11.07 -2.02
CA ALA A 66 -12.37 10.15 -1.19
C ALA A 66 -12.38 8.73 -1.76
N LYS A 67 -13.55 8.23 -2.18
CA LYS A 67 -13.67 6.91 -2.82
C LYS A 67 -12.84 6.83 -4.10
N LYS A 68 -12.97 7.83 -4.98
CA LYS A 68 -12.20 7.87 -6.22
C LYS A 68 -10.69 7.87 -5.94
N ALA A 69 -10.22 8.63 -4.94
CA ALA A 69 -8.81 8.66 -4.57
C ALA A 69 -8.33 7.30 -4.02
N ALA A 70 -9.17 6.62 -3.22
CA ALA A 70 -8.86 5.27 -2.72
C ALA A 70 -8.78 4.24 -3.86
N ASP A 71 -9.73 4.28 -4.82
CA ASP A 71 -9.73 3.39 -5.98
C ASP A 71 -8.49 3.62 -6.85
N GLU A 72 -8.13 4.88 -7.13
CA GLU A 72 -6.91 5.25 -7.85
C GLU A 72 -5.65 4.78 -7.11
N GLY A 73 -5.60 4.96 -5.79
CA GLY A 73 -4.51 4.48 -4.93
C GLY A 73 -4.35 2.97 -5.01
N SER A 74 -5.43 2.21 -4.88
CA SER A 74 -5.40 0.74 -4.97
C SER A 74 -4.83 0.24 -6.30
N ILE A 75 -5.13 0.93 -7.41
CA ILE A 75 -4.54 0.58 -8.71
C ILE A 75 -3.02 0.84 -8.71
N VAL A 76 -2.57 1.96 -8.12
CA VAL A 76 -1.13 2.28 -8.03
C VAL A 76 -0.38 1.26 -7.19
N HIS A 77 -0.93 0.86 -6.03
CA HIS A 77 -0.34 -0.19 -5.17
C HIS A 77 -0.19 -1.51 -5.93
N ASN A 78 -1.24 -1.94 -6.62
CA ASN A 78 -1.20 -3.17 -7.45
C ASN A 78 -0.15 -3.09 -8.57
N LEU A 79 -0.06 -1.94 -9.26
CA LEU A 79 0.96 -1.73 -10.30
C LEU A 79 2.38 -1.73 -9.70
N ALA A 80 2.58 -1.13 -8.53
CA ALA A 80 3.86 -1.12 -7.85
C ALA A 80 4.29 -2.54 -7.45
N GLU A 81 3.37 -3.33 -6.89
CA GLU A 81 3.63 -4.73 -6.54
C GLU A 81 3.98 -5.56 -7.78
N GLN A 82 3.17 -5.50 -8.85
CA GLN A 82 3.45 -6.20 -10.11
C GLN A 82 4.83 -5.82 -10.67
N TYR A 83 5.17 -4.54 -10.64
CA TYR A 83 6.47 -4.05 -11.08
C TYR A 83 7.62 -4.64 -10.27
N LEU A 84 7.50 -4.66 -8.94
CA LEU A 84 8.50 -5.21 -8.04
C LEU A 84 8.66 -6.72 -8.20
N LEU A 85 7.57 -7.43 -8.52
CA LEU A 85 7.57 -8.86 -8.84
C LEU A 85 8.12 -9.16 -10.24
N GLY A 86 8.43 -8.12 -11.03
CA GLY A 86 9.02 -8.23 -12.37
C GLY A 86 8.00 -8.58 -13.46
N GLU A 87 6.72 -8.29 -13.24
CA GLU A 87 5.70 -8.45 -14.27
C GLU A 87 5.81 -7.37 -15.34
N GLU A 88 5.42 -7.70 -16.57
CA GLU A 88 5.39 -6.75 -17.66
C GLU A 88 4.13 -5.87 -17.56
N ILE A 89 4.32 -4.57 -17.32
CA ILE A 89 3.23 -3.61 -17.21
C ILE A 89 3.16 -2.75 -18.47
N LYS A 90 1.99 -2.70 -19.09
CA LYS A 90 1.72 -1.91 -20.30
C LYS A 90 0.61 -0.90 -20.03
N LEU A 91 0.85 0.35 -20.43
CA LEU A 91 -0.18 1.39 -20.41
C LEU A 91 -1.30 1.10 -21.40
N MET A 92 -0.96 0.52 -22.56
CA MET A 92 -1.89 0.31 -23.67
C MET A 92 -2.26 -1.16 -23.80
N ASP A 93 -3.53 -1.43 -24.09
CA ASP A 93 -4.02 -2.73 -24.53
C ASP A 93 -4.87 -2.56 -25.80
N LYS A 94 -4.48 -3.24 -26.88
CA LYS A 94 -5.19 -3.19 -28.18
C LYS A 94 -5.50 -1.77 -28.66
N GLY A 95 -4.57 -0.84 -28.41
CA GLY A 95 -4.70 0.57 -28.82
C GLY A 95 -5.45 1.47 -27.82
N ASN A 96 -5.98 0.92 -26.72
CA ASN A 96 -6.67 1.68 -25.69
C ASN A 96 -5.84 1.80 -24.40
N PRO A 97 -5.88 2.93 -23.68
CA PRO A 97 -5.26 3.05 -22.36
C PRO A 97 -5.94 2.11 -21.36
N LYS A 98 -5.16 1.30 -20.65
CA LYS A 98 -5.65 0.44 -19.54
C LYS A 98 -5.90 1.23 -18.27
N TYR A 99 -5.20 2.33 -18.08
CA TYR A 99 -5.18 3.12 -16.85
C TYR A 99 -5.41 4.59 -17.16
N ASP A 100 -6.04 5.30 -16.22
CA ASP A 100 -6.11 6.75 -16.26
C ASP A 100 -4.69 7.35 -16.26
N LEU A 101 -4.49 8.43 -17.00
CA LEU A 101 -3.20 9.11 -17.10
C LEU A 101 -2.68 9.59 -15.73
N LYS A 102 -3.58 9.96 -14.81
CA LYS A 102 -3.22 10.35 -13.45
C LYS A 102 -2.62 9.17 -12.69
N VAL A 103 -3.28 8.01 -12.70
CA VAL A 103 -2.82 6.77 -12.08
C VAL A 103 -1.47 6.34 -12.68
N TRP A 104 -1.36 6.38 -14.00
CA TRP A 104 -0.11 6.05 -14.68
C TRP A 104 1.05 6.96 -14.27
N LYS A 105 0.82 8.27 -14.15
CA LYS A 105 1.83 9.21 -13.66
C LYS A 105 2.23 8.95 -12.22
N MET A 106 1.29 8.57 -11.34
CA MET A 106 1.59 8.19 -9.96
C MET A 106 2.48 6.94 -9.93
N PHE A 107 2.12 5.93 -10.69
CA PHE A 107 2.92 4.71 -10.83
C PHE A 107 4.35 5.02 -11.37
N LEU A 108 4.48 5.84 -12.40
CA LEU A 108 5.81 6.22 -12.92
C LEU A 108 6.67 6.99 -11.91
N ARG A 109 6.06 7.75 -10.99
CA ARG A 109 6.80 8.37 -9.87
C ARG A 109 7.35 7.34 -8.91
N PHE A 110 6.57 6.31 -8.61
CA PHE A 110 7.03 5.19 -7.80
C PHE A 110 8.20 4.46 -8.50
N VAL A 111 8.07 4.14 -9.78
CA VAL A 111 9.15 3.51 -10.56
C VAL A 111 10.43 4.35 -10.53
N ASN A 112 10.32 5.66 -10.76
CA ASN A 112 11.46 6.56 -10.70
C ASN A 112 12.11 6.57 -9.31
N PHE A 113 11.32 6.65 -8.24
CA PHE A 113 11.82 6.54 -6.87
C PHE A 113 12.56 5.22 -6.67
N TRP A 114 11.97 4.11 -7.05
CA TRP A 114 12.55 2.79 -6.88
C TRP A 114 13.88 2.65 -7.62
N GLU A 115 13.95 3.06 -8.88
CA GLU A 115 15.16 2.94 -9.69
C GLU A 115 16.29 3.89 -9.25
N THR A 116 15.94 5.06 -8.70
CA THR A 116 16.94 6.06 -8.29
C THR A 116 17.41 5.92 -6.84
N SER A 117 16.62 5.27 -5.98
CA SER A 117 16.96 5.10 -4.57
C SER A 117 17.99 4.00 -4.29
N GLY A 118 18.27 3.13 -5.26
CA GLY A 118 19.08 1.93 -5.02
C GLY A 118 18.42 0.93 -4.07
N ALA A 119 17.09 0.95 -3.98
CA ALA A 119 16.34 0.09 -3.10
C ALA A 119 16.44 -1.38 -3.52
N GLU A 120 16.67 -2.24 -2.56
CA GLU A 120 16.60 -3.70 -2.69
C GLU A 120 15.32 -4.19 -2.04
N LEU A 121 14.42 -4.81 -2.83
CA LEU A 121 13.20 -5.39 -2.30
C LEU A 121 13.51 -6.57 -1.39
N LEU A 122 12.95 -6.57 -0.19
CA LEU A 122 12.97 -7.72 0.72
C LEU A 122 11.63 -8.45 0.70
N GLU A 123 10.51 -7.72 0.84
CA GLU A 123 9.18 -8.30 0.83
C GLU A 123 8.11 -7.26 0.48
N THR A 124 6.96 -7.73 -0.05
CA THR A 124 5.74 -6.95 -0.29
C THR A 124 4.60 -7.47 0.57
N GLU A 125 3.61 -6.63 0.88
CA GLU A 125 2.39 -6.98 1.62
C GLU A 125 2.69 -7.71 2.95
N VAL A 126 3.57 -7.10 3.78
CA VAL A 126 4.05 -7.72 5.01
C VAL A 126 3.11 -7.47 6.17
N PHE A 127 2.66 -8.55 6.83
CA PHE A 127 1.92 -8.43 8.08
C PHE A 127 2.86 -8.08 9.23
N LEU A 128 2.58 -6.95 9.86
CA LEU A 128 3.29 -6.47 11.04
C LEU A 128 2.35 -6.39 12.23
N TYR A 129 2.88 -6.65 13.42
CA TYR A 129 2.12 -6.50 14.66
C TYR A 129 3.01 -5.99 15.80
N SER A 130 2.36 -5.41 16.79
CA SER A 130 3.01 -4.95 18.02
C SER A 130 2.28 -5.53 19.23
N ASP A 131 2.97 -6.38 19.97
CA ASP A 131 2.45 -6.92 21.24
C ASP A 131 2.34 -5.85 22.31
N THR A 132 3.16 -4.84 22.26
CA THR A 132 3.14 -3.72 23.20
C THR A 132 1.93 -2.81 22.95
N LEU A 133 1.71 -2.44 21.68
CA LEU A 133 0.59 -1.55 21.29
C LEU A 133 -0.71 -2.31 21.07
N LYS A 134 -0.64 -3.66 20.97
CA LYS A 134 -1.79 -4.52 20.66
C LYS A 134 -2.50 -4.14 19.36
N VAL A 135 -1.73 -3.81 18.33
CA VAL A 135 -2.22 -3.49 16.98
C VAL A 135 -1.46 -4.29 15.95
N ALA A 136 -2.08 -4.46 14.78
CA ALA A 136 -1.44 -5.07 13.62
C ALA A 136 -1.80 -4.31 12.34
N GLY A 137 -1.08 -4.58 11.26
CA GLY A 137 -1.30 -3.97 9.96
C GLY A 137 -0.55 -4.70 8.87
N THR A 138 -0.81 -4.31 7.64
CA THR A 138 -0.01 -4.70 6.49
C THR A 138 0.74 -3.47 6.01
N CYS A 139 2.04 -3.58 5.78
CA CYS A 139 2.81 -2.57 5.07
C CYS A 139 3.03 -3.02 3.63
N ASP A 140 3.07 -2.06 2.71
CA ASP A 140 3.17 -2.37 1.28
C ASP A 140 4.53 -2.96 0.93
N LEU A 141 5.61 -2.40 1.47
CA LEU A 141 6.97 -2.79 1.12
C LEU A 141 7.91 -2.80 2.32
N VAL A 142 8.77 -3.82 2.37
CA VAL A 142 10.00 -3.81 3.17
C VAL A 142 11.19 -3.88 2.22
N CYS A 143 12.12 -2.94 2.34
CA CYS A 143 13.27 -2.84 1.45
C CYS A 143 14.53 -2.41 2.22
N ARG A 144 15.68 -2.52 1.55
CA ARG A 144 16.95 -1.97 2.03
C ARG A 144 17.40 -0.83 1.11
N ILE A 145 17.72 0.33 1.71
CA ILE A 145 18.29 1.48 1.01
C ILE A 145 19.52 1.91 1.79
N ASP A 146 20.66 2.03 1.14
CA ASP A 146 21.96 2.37 1.75
C ASP A 146 22.30 1.48 2.96
N GLY A 147 22.02 0.18 2.86
CA GLY A 147 22.25 -0.80 3.92
C GLY A 147 21.28 -0.74 5.10
N LYS A 148 20.33 0.19 5.13
CA LYS A 148 19.32 0.34 6.18
C LYS A 148 18.00 -0.28 5.76
N LEU A 149 17.31 -0.85 6.76
CA LEU A 149 15.96 -1.39 6.57
C LEU A 149 14.92 -0.24 6.56
N TRP A 150 14.05 -0.28 5.56
CA TRP A 150 12.95 0.66 5.39
C TRP A 150 11.62 -0.08 5.28
N VAL A 151 10.61 0.50 5.93
CA VAL A 151 9.19 0.14 5.74
C VAL A 151 8.56 1.29 4.96
N ILE A 152 7.94 0.96 3.83
CA ILE A 152 7.34 1.94 2.92
C ILE A 152 5.87 1.61 2.76
N ASP A 153 5.04 2.64 2.85
CA ASP A 153 3.60 2.64 2.60
C ASP A 153 3.34 3.63 1.45
N LEU A 154 2.52 3.25 0.46
CA LEU A 154 2.36 3.94 -0.82
C LEU A 154 1.12 4.84 -0.88
#